data_3ba683aa4fd2a7e8cc93c0fadf03af4a
#
_entry.id   3ba683aa4fd2a7e8cc93c0fadf03af4a
#
_cell.length_a   1.000
_cell.length_b   1.000
_cell.length_c   1.000
_cell.angle_alpha   90.00
_cell.angle_beta   90.00
_cell.angle_gamma   90.00
#
_symmetry.space_group_name_H-M   'P 1'
#
loop_
_entity.id
_entity.type
_entity.pdbx_description
1 polymer ?
#
loop_
_entity_poly.entity_id
_entity_poly.type
_entity_poly.pdbx_seq_one_letter_code
_entity_poly.pdbx_strand_id
1 'polypeptide(L)'
;MRPLAEHIWINGELTPWADAKVHVMSHALHYGTSVFEGIRVYDTPNGPCGFRLTDHVRRLFDSARIYHFPLPYDEAELVEACKQAVRAEGLRSAYIRPLAFLGECGMGVTPSPEAMRVDVMIAAFPWGAYLGEEALEKGVDACISSWNRVAPNTIPAGAKAGGNYLSGYLIGREARVGGYGEGIAWASTAACPKGPARTCSWSRTTS
;
A
#
# COMPACT_ATOMS: atom_id res chain seq x y z
N MET A 1 19.23 7.84 8.15
CA MET A 1 18.06 7.04 8.57
C MET A 1 18.47 5.58 8.49
N ARG A 2 18.18 4.73 9.50
CA ARG A 2 18.43 3.28 9.37
C ARG A 2 17.55 2.69 8.29
N PRO A 3 18.05 1.76 7.45
CA PRO A 3 17.20 1.04 6.51
C PRO A 3 16.11 0.27 7.26
N LEU A 4 14.94 0.12 6.65
CA LEU A 4 13.81 -0.62 7.24
C LEU A 4 14.03 -2.14 7.14
N ALA A 5 14.81 -2.59 6.17
CA ALA A 5 15.14 -3.97 5.86
C ALA A 5 16.60 -4.05 5.36
N GLU A 6 17.19 -5.23 5.37
CA GLU A 6 18.52 -5.46 4.78
C GLU A 6 18.39 -5.75 3.27
N HIS A 7 17.33 -6.42 2.87
CA HIS A 7 17.08 -6.82 1.49
C HIS A 7 15.67 -6.44 1.05
N ILE A 8 15.52 -6.27 -0.25
CA ILE A 8 14.24 -6.13 -0.95
C ILE A 8 14.20 -7.18 -2.06
N TRP A 9 13.13 -7.95 -2.12
CA TRP A 9 12.86 -8.76 -3.30
C TRP A 9 12.40 -7.82 -4.43
N ILE A 10 13.10 -7.82 -5.56
CA ILE A 10 12.76 -7.02 -6.73
C ILE A 10 12.96 -7.83 -8.00
N ASN A 11 11.93 -7.93 -8.81
CA ASN A 11 11.94 -8.61 -10.11
C ASN A 11 12.56 -10.02 -10.12
N GLY A 12 12.29 -10.83 -9.08
CA GLY A 12 12.75 -12.22 -8.99
C GLY A 12 13.94 -12.41 -8.06
N GLU A 13 14.60 -11.36 -7.58
CA GLU A 13 15.84 -11.45 -6.83
C GLU A 13 15.80 -10.71 -5.49
N LEU A 14 16.47 -11.26 -4.47
CA LEU A 14 16.75 -10.55 -3.23
C LEU A 14 17.92 -9.59 -3.44
N THR A 15 17.64 -8.31 -3.45
CA THR A 15 18.60 -7.23 -3.69
C THR A 15 18.90 -6.51 -2.37
N PRO A 16 20.17 -6.18 -2.06
CA PRO A 16 20.48 -5.35 -0.90
C PRO A 16 19.70 -4.03 -0.92
N TRP A 17 19.26 -3.55 0.25
CA TRP A 17 18.48 -2.33 0.38
C TRP A 17 19.09 -1.13 -0.38
N ALA A 18 20.41 -0.97 -0.30
CA ALA A 18 21.11 0.16 -0.93
C ALA A 18 21.09 0.12 -2.47
N ASP A 19 20.88 -1.07 -3.05
CA ASP A 19 20.91 -1.31 -4.50
C ASP A 19 19.51 -1.43 -5.11
N ALA A 20 18.47 -1.55 -4.29
CA ALA A 20 17.08 -1.54 -4.72
C ALA A 20 16.65 -0.13 -5.16
N LYS A 21 16.95 0.20 -6.41
CA LYS A 21 16.75 1.54 -7.02
C LYS A 21 15.83 1.44 -8.23
N VAL A 22 15.13 2.52 -8.50
CA VAL A 22 14.36 2.69 -9.72
C VAL A 22 14.89 3.88 -10.51
N HIS A 23 14.76 3.83 -11.83
CA HIS A 23 15.15 4.94 -12.68
C HIS A 23 14.18 6.12 -12.46
N VAL A 24 14.72 7.35 -12.48
CA VAL A 24 13.91 8.57 -12.27
C VAL A 24 12.83 8.79 -13.33
N MET A 25 12.97 8.16 -14.50
CA MET A 25 12.00 8.18 -15.58
C MET A 25 10.94 7.07 -15.48
N SER A 26 10.90 6.32 -14.36
CA SER A 26 9.83 5.36 -14.15
C SER A 26 8.47 6.06 -14.17
N HIS A 27 7.56 5.54 -14.99
CA HIS A 27 6.23 6.13 -15.22
C HIS A 27 5.45 6.33 -13.93
N ALA A 28 5.59 5.40 -12.98
CA ALA A 28 4.96 5.49 -11.67
C ALA A 28 5.38 6.73 -10.86
N LEU A 29 6.62 7.22 -11.02
CA LEU A 29 7.08 8.43 -10.33
C LEU A 29 6.42 9.70 -10.86
N HIS A 30 6.04 9.70 -12.14
CA HIS A 30 5.43 10.87 -12.80
C HIS A 30 3.91 10.86 -12.70
N TYR A 31 3.28 9.68 -12.74
CA TYR A 31 1.82 9.55 -12.91
C TYR A 31 1.14 8.72 -11.81
N GLY A 32 1.89 8.22 -10.81
CA GLY A 32 1.32 7.41 -9.71
C GLY A 32 0.82 6.03 -10.13
N THR A 33 1.28 5.52 -11.28
CA THR A 33 0.84 4.24 -11.87
C THR A 33 1.46 3.05 -11.14
N SER A 34 0.89 2.74 -9.99
CA SER A 34 1.30 1.62 -9.15
C SER A 34 0.12 1.04 -8.39
N VAL A 35 0.21 -0.23 -8.04
CA VAL A 35 -0.72 -0.93 -7.14
C VAL A 35 0.09 -1.63 -6.05
N PHE A 36 -0.46 -1.71 -4.84
CA PHE A 36 0.29 -2.27 -3.72
C PHE A 36 -0.60 -2.97 -2.70
N GLU A 37 0.03 -3.73 -1.82
CA GLU A 37 -0.62 -4.34 -0.67
C GLU A 37 0.10 -4.00 0.63
N GLY A 38 -0.56 -4.32 1.72
CA GLY A 38 -0.01 -4.22 3.06
C GLY A 38 -0.51 -5.38 3.90
N ILE A 39 0.40 -6.27 4.29
CA ILE A 39 0.09 -7.56 4.86
C ILE A 39 0.79 -7.70 6.19
N ARG A 40 0.04 -8.07 7.24
CA ARG A 40 0.61 -8.33 8.56
C ARG A 40 1.10 -9.76 8.65
N VAL A 41 2.29 -9.92 9.21
CA VAL A 41 2.82 -11.21 9.65
C VAL A 41 2.84 -11.20 11.17
N TYR A 42 2.24 -12.22 11.76
CA TYR A 42 2.17 -12.40 13.20
C TYR A 42 3.08 -13.53 13.63
N ASP A 43 3.74 -13.35 14.77
CA ASP A 43 4.44 -14.43 15.44
C ASP A 43 3.42 -15.42 16.02
N THR A 44 3.57 -16.69 15.69
CA THR A 44 2.72 -17.76 16.20
C THR A 44 3.57 -18.91 16.76
N PRO A 45 3.00 -19.81 17.56
CA PRO A 45 3.71 -21.01 18.03
C PRO A 45 4.32 -21.85 16.88
N ASN A 46 3.71 -21.80 15.69
CA ASN A 46 4.14 -22.53 14.50
C ASN A 46 5.08 -21.69 13.59
N GLY A 47 5.52 -20.53 14.04
CA GLY A 47 6.37 -19.61 13.27
C GLY A 47 5.62 -18.42 12.70
N PRO A 48 6.29 -17.60 11.86
CA PRO A 48 5.70 -16.43 11.23
C PRO A 48 4.50 -16.79 10.35
N CYS A 49 3.36 -16.14 10.55
CA CYS A 49 2.14 -16.40 9.79
C CYS A 49 1.64 -15.11 9.13
N GLY A 50 1.67 -15.06 7.79
CA GLY A 50 1.08 -13.98 6.99
C GLY A 50 -0.45 -14.09 7.00
N PHE A 51 -1.13 -13.12 7.64
CA PHE A 51 -2.57 -13.14 7.74
C PHE A 51 -3.22 -12.94 6.37
N ARG A 52 -3.98 -13.95 5.90
CA ARG A 52 -4.67 -13.96 4.60
C ARG A 52 -3.76 -13.60 3.42
N LEU A 53 -2.51 -14.07 3.45
CA LEU A 53 -1.49 -13.71 2.47
C LEU A 53 -1.97 -13.91 1.02
N THR A 54 -2.56 -15.07 0.71
CA THR A 54 -3.07 -15.39 -0.64
C THR A 54 -4.19 -14.43 -1.07
N ASP A 55 -5.11 -14.05 -0.15
CA ASP A 55 -6.19 -13.12 -0.49
C ASP A 55 -5.65 -11.70 -0.78
N HIS A 56 -4.60 -11.29 -0.06
CA HIS A 56 -3.94 -10.02 -0.34
C HIS A 56 -3.23 -10.04 -1.69
N VAL A 57 -2.51 -11.11 -2.01
CA VAL A 57 -1.87 -11.25 -3.32
C VAL A 57 -2.93 -11.25 -4.42
N ARG A 58 -4.02 -12.01 -4.28
CA ARG A 58 -5.14 -11.96 -5.23
C ARG A 58 -5.68 -10.54 -5.43
N ARG A 59 -5.86 -9.76 -4.35
CA ARG A 59 -6.30 -8.37 -4.45
C ARG A 59 -5.27 -7.46 -5.13
N LEU A 60 -3.97 -7.76 -5.02
CA LEU A 60 -2.94 -7.07 -5.81
C LEU A 60 -3.17 -7.30 -7.31
N PHE A 61 -3.45 -8.56 -7.72
CA PHE A 61 -3.79 -8.89 -9.10
C PHE A 61 -5.09 -8.23 -9.55
N ASP A 62 -6.12 -8.20 -8.71
CA ASP A 62 -7.38 -7.51 -9.02
C ASP A 62 -7.16 -6.00 -9.22
N SER A 63 -6.33 -5.38 -8.37
CA SER A 63 -5.96 -3.97 -8.54
C SER A 63 -5.17 -3.72 -9.82
N ALA A 64 -4.22 -4.61 -10.16
CA ALA A 64 -3.44 -4.54 -11.39
C ALA A 64 -4.34 -4.70 -12.64
N ARG A 65 -5.31 -5.63 -12.59
CA ARG A 65 -6.26 -5.88 -13.69
C ARG A 65 -7.12 -4.65 -13.97
N ILE A 66 -7.57 -3.92 -12.93
CA ILE A 66 -8.33 -2.68 -13.08
C ILE A 66 -7.56 -1.62 -13.89
N TYR A 67 -6.24 -1.57 -13.71
CA TYR A 67 -5.35 -0.65 -14.42
C TYR A 67 -4.68 -1.27 -15.65
N HIS A 68 -5.06 -2.49 -16.04
CA HIS A 68 -4.48 -3.22 -17.17
C HIS A 68 -2.96 -3.41 -17.07
N PHE A 69 -2.42 -3.57 -15.85
CA PHE A 69 -1.02 -3.89 -15.64
C PHE A 69 -0.77 -5.38 -15.88
N PRO A 70 0.04 -5.77 -16.87
CA PRO A 70 0.41 -7.16 -17.09
C PRO A 70 1.46 -7.58 -16.05
N LEU A 71 1.03 -8.14 -14.91
CA LEU A 71 1.98 -8.63 -13.91
C LEU A 71 2.80 -9.80 -14.49
N PRO A 72 4.15 -9.76 -14.39
CA PRO A 72 5.02 -10.78 -14.98
C PRO A 72 5.17 -12.06 -14.14
N TYR A 73 4.36 -12.23 -13.11
CA TYR A 73 4.33 -13.34 -12.16
C TYR A 73 2.92 -13.87 -12.00
N ASP A 74 2.79 -15.11 -11.51
CA ASP A 74 1.51 -15.64 -11.05
C ASP A 74 1.30 -15.41 -9.52
N GLU A 75 0.08 -15.72 -9.03
CA GLU A 75 -0.26 -15.53 -7.62
C GLU A 75 0.60 -16.40 -6.68
N ALA A 76 0.95 -17.62 -7.07
CA ALA A 76 1.72 -18.54 -6.26
C ALA A 76 3.18 -18.08 -6.14
N GLU A 77 3.75 -17.59 -7.23
CA GLU A 77 5.09 -17.00 -7.26
C GLU A 77 5.19 -15.79 -6.33
N LEU A 78 4.23 -14.87 -6.37
CA LEU A 78 4.25 -13.70 -5.49
C LEU A 78 3.95 -14.04 -4.02
N VAL A 79 3.15 -15.06 -3.74
CA VAL A 79 2.97 -15.58 -2.38
C VAL A 79 4.31 -16.12 -1.85
N GLU A 80 5.05 -16.89 -2.65
CA GLU A 80 6.36 -17.41 -2.22
C GLU A 80 7.41 -16.30 -2.10
N ALA A 81 7.43 -15.32 -3.01
CA ALA A 81 8.29 -14.14 -2.92
C ALA A 81 8.04 -13.34 -1.63
N CYS A 82 6.79 -13.18 -1.20
CA CYS A 82 6.46 -12.57 0.10
C CYS A 82 7.05 -13.35 1.27
N LYS A 83 7.00 -14.70 1.23
CA LYS A 83 7.61 -15.54 2.27
C LYS A 83 9.13 -15.45 2.24
N GLN A 84 9.74 -15.40 1.05
CA GLN A 84 11.19 -15.24 0.88
C GLN A 84 11.66 -13.91 1.50
N ALA A 85 10.95 -12.80 1.25
CA ALA A 85 11.28 -11.50 1.84
C ALA A 85 11.26 -11.54 3.38
N VAL A 86 10.26 -12.19 4.00
CA VAL A 86 10.19 -12.34 5.47
C VAL A 86 11.33 -13.21 6.01
N ARG A 87 11.64 -14.32 5.33
CA ARG A 87 12.73 -15.24 5.74
C ARG A 87 14.10 -14.57 5.65
N ALA A 88 14.34 -13.80 4.58
CA ALA A 88 15.60 -13.08 4.37
C ALA A 88 15.92 -12.09 5.51
N GLU A 89 14.87 -11.49 6.08
CA GLU A 89 15.01 -10.55 7.21
C GLU A 89 14.97 -11.24 8.59
N GLY A 90 14.77 -12.54 8.66
CA GLY A 90 14.70 -13.30 9.92
C GLY A 90 13.56 -12.86 10.86
N LEU A 91 12.50 -12.26 10.32
CA LEU A 91 11.43 -11.63 11.12
C LEU A 91 10.38 -12.65 11.55
N ARG A 92 10.00 -12.61 12.81
CA ARG A 92 8.87 -13.36 13.35
C ARG A 92 7.55 -12.60 13.25
N SER A 93 7.60 -11.29 13.42
CA SER A 93 6.50 -10.35 13.15
C SER A 93 6.96 -9.31 12.16
N ALA A 94 6.15 -9.04 11.13
CA ALA A 94 6.54 -8.13 10.06
C ALA A 94 5.31 -7.45 9.42
N TYR A 95 5.61 -6.44 8.63
CA TYR A 95 4.73 -5.92 7.61
C TYR A 95 5.34 -6.20 6.25
N ILE A 96 4.57 -6.77 5.35
CA ILE A 96 4.99 -7.01 3.97
C ILE A 96 4.35 -5.95 3.08
N ARG A 97 5.14 -5.32 2.23
CA ARG A 97 4.73 -4.34 1.24
C ARG A 97 5.04 -4.85 -0.18
N PRO A 98 4.14 -5.61 -0.80
CA PRO A 98 4.22 -5.84 -2.24
C PRO A 98 3.79 -4.57 -2.98
N LEU A 99 4.50 -4.24 -4.04
CA LEU A 99 4.22 -3.11 -4.93
C LEU A 99 4.52 -3.54 -6.36
N ALA A 100 3.57 -3.34 -7.27
CA ALA A 100 3.78 -3.45 -8.70
C ALA A 100 3.59 -2.06 -9.32
N PHE A 101 4.47 -1.66 -10.22
CA PHE A 101 4.47 -0.31 -10.78
C PHE A 101 4.97 -0.30 -12.23
N LEU A 102 4.50 0.66 -13.00
CA LEU A 102 5.04 0.88 -14.34
C LEU A 102 6.43 1.52 -14.22
N GLY A 103 7.43 0.80 -14.70
CA GLY A 103 8.81 1.23 -14.79
C GLY A 103 9.03 2.22 -15.93
N GLU A 104 10.18 2.12 -16.60
CA GLU A 104 10.52 2.98 -17.73
C GLU A 104 9.80 2.49 -18.98
N CYS A 105 8.76 3.20 -19.41
CA CYS A 105 7.91 2.87 -20.56
C CYS A 105 7.54 4.10 -21.40
N GLY A 106 8.43 5.10 -21.40
CA GLY A 106 8.23 6.38 -22.09
C GLY A 106 7.45 7.39 -21.24
N MET A 107 7.31 8.61 -21.77
CA MET A 107 6.70 9.74 -21.05
C MET A 107 5.22 10.00 -21.42
N GLY A 108 4.64 9.21 -22.30
CA GLY A 108 3.20 9.32 -22.61
C GLY A 108 2.36 8.84 -21.42
N VAL A 109 1.28 9.55 -21.09
CA VAL A 109 0.36 9.19 -19.99
C VAL A 109 -0.19 7.77 -20.16
N THR A 110 -0.37 7.34 -21.40
CA THR A 110 -0.87 5.99 -21.77
C THR A 110 0.17 5.32 -22.65
N PRO A 111 1.12 4.54 -22.09
CA PRO A 111 2.06 3.77 -22.89
C PRO A 111 1.34 2.68 -23.69
N SER A 112 1.88 2.30 -24.85
CA SER A 112 1.32 1.17 -25.60
C SER A 112 1.49 -0.14 -24.81
N PRO A 113 0.64 -1.14 -25.02
CA PRO A 113 0.75 -2.43 -24.32
C PRO A 113 2.15 -3.06 -24.45
N GLU A 114 2.80 -2.93 -25.61
CA GLU A 114 4.13 -3.48 -25.90
C GLU A 114 5.24 -2.73 -25.16
N ALA A 115 5.03 -1.44 -24.85
CA ALA A 115 5.98 -0.62 -24.12
C ALA A 115 5.81 -0.75 -22.59
N MET A 116 4.70 -1.31 -22.12
CA MET A 116 4.45 -1.46 -20.70
C MET A 116 5.48 -2.39 -20.06
N ARG A 117 6.25 -1.85 -19.14
CA ARG A 117 7.16 -2.59 -18.28
C ARG A 117 6.65 -2.50 -16.84
N VAL A 118 6.23 -3.62 -16.29
CA VAL A 118 5.82 -3.72 -14.89
C VAL A 118 6.97 -4.27 -14.07
N ASP A 119 7.44 -3.47 -13.13
CA ASP A 119 8.38 -3.90 -12.11
C ASP A 119 7.61 -4.27 -10.82
N VAL A 120 8.09 -5.31 -10.14
CA VAL A 120 7.49 -5.78 -8.88
C VAL A 120 8.54 -5.80 -7.78
N MET A 121 8.21 -5.21 -6.64
CA MET A 121 9.05 -5.28 -5.45
C MET A 121 8.26 -5.76 -4.23
N ILE A 122 8.94 -6.42 -3.30
CA ILE A 122 8.39 -6.85 -2.02
C ILE A 122 9.40 -6.54 -0.93
N ALA A 123 9.00 -5.67 0.01
CA ALA A 123 9.78 -5.40 1.22
C ALA A 123 9.09 -6.04 2.43
N ALA A 124 9.88 -6.61 3.34
CA ALA A 124 9.42 -7.06 4.65
C ALA A 124 10.22 -6.34 5.73
N PHE A 125 9.52 -5.74 6.72
CA PHE A 125 10.18 -4.96 7.75
C PHE A 125 9.36 -4.98 9.06
N PRO A 126 10.01 -4.73 10.21
CA PRO A 126 9.30 -4.58 11.48
C PRO A 126 8.33 -3.40 11.41
N TRP A 127 7.10 -3.62 11.88
CA TRP A 127 6.09 -2.57 11.92
C TRP A 127 5.27 -2.66 13.20
N GLY A 128 5.34 -1.60 14.02
CA GLY A 128 4.53 -1.44 15.22
C GLY A 128 3.08 -1.02 14.94
N ALA A 129 2.40 -0.53 15.95
CA ALA A 129 1.07 0.08 15.81
C ALA A 129 1.17 1.38 14.98
N TYR A 130 0.32 1.53 13.97
CA TYR A 130 0.34 2.66 13.01
C TYR A 130 0.25 4.04 13.70
N LEU A 131 -0.60 4.14 14.72
CA LEU A 131 -0.80 5.37 15.50
C LEU A 131 -0.03 5.35 16.84
N GLY A 132 0.84 4.34 17.07
CA GLY A 132 1.50 4.09 18.34
C GLY A 132 0.67 3.20 19.27
N GLU A 133 1.32 2.56 20.24
CA GLU A 133 0.64 1.66 21.20
C GLU A 133 -0.34 2.42 22.09
N GLU A 134 0.02 3.61 22.51
CA GLU A 134 -0.80 4.48 23.35
C GLU A 134 -2.14 4.86 22.69
N ALA A 135 -2.15 5.02 21.36
CA ALA A 135 -3.35 5.33 20.60
C ALA A 135 -4.35 4.18 20.52
N LEU A 136 -3.92 2.94 20.78
CA LEU A 136 -4.83 1.78 20.84
C LEU A 136 -5.70 1.84 22.10
N GLU A 137 -5.19 2.41 23.20
CA GLU A 137 -5.92 2.51 24.47
C GLU A 137 -6.68 3.83 24.60
N LYS A 138 -6.03 4.94 24.23
CA LYS A 138 -6.55 6.30 24.46
C LYS A 138 -7.28 6.89 23.25
N GLY A 139 -7.15 6.29 22.07
CA GLY A 139 -7.58 6.90 20.82
C GLY A 139 -6.66 8.03 20.37
N VAL A 140 -7.10 8.79 19.38
CA VAL A 140 -6.43 10.00 18.89
C VAL A 140 -7.44 11.08 18.58
N ASP A 141 -7.05 12.33 18.76
CA ASP A 141 -7.85 13.45 18.28
C ASP A 141 -7.87 13.48 16.76
N ALA A 142 -9.06 13.68 16.19
CA ALA A 142 -9.28 13.74 14.76
C ALA A 142 -10.05 14.98 14.36
N CYS A 143 -9.74 15.53 13.17
CA CYS A 143 -10.49 16.64 12.58
C CYS A 143 -11.28 16.19 11.34
N ILE A 144 -12.31 16.93 10.99
CA ILE A 144 -12.96 16.83 9.68
C ILE A 144 -12.11 17.65 8.71
N SER A 145 -11.57 16.98 7.67
CA SER A 145 -10.75 17.63 6.65
C SER A 145 -11.60 18.48 5.70
N SER A 146 -11.01 19.54 5.18
CA SER A 146 -11.57 20.33 4.08
C SER A 146 -11.52 19.58 2.73
N TRP A 147 -10.65 18.58 2.62
CA TRP A 147 -10.53 17.73 1.44
C TRP A 147 -11.53 16.59 1.47
N ASN A 148 -12.20 16.35 0.35
CA ASN A 148 -13.04 15.18 0.16
C ASN A 148 -12.23 14.01 -0.41
N ARG A 149 -12.76 12.79 -0.25
CA ARG A 149 -12.23 11.62 -0.97
C ARG A 149 -12.57 11.74 -2.45
N VAL A 150 -11.77 11.04 -3.26
CA VAL A 150 -11.96 10.95 -4.71
C VAL A 150 -13.39 10.47 -5.01
N ALA A 151 -14.06 11.17 -5.94
CA ALA A 151 -15.43 10.87 -6.32
C ALA A 151 -15.54 9.49 -7.03
N PRO A 152 -16.69 8.81 -6.94
CA PRO A 152 -16.97 7.66 -7.78
C PRO A 152 -16.79 8.00 -9.28
N ASN A 153 -16.32 7.01 -10.05
CA ASN A 153 -16.11 7.15 -11.49
C ASN A 153 -15.10 8.23 -11.92
N THR A 154 -14.18 8.64 -11.02
CA THR A 154 -13.02 9.47 -11.35
C THR A 154 -11.75 8.63 -11.36
N ILE A 155 -11.48 7.95 -10.26
CA ILE A 155 -10.41 6.95 -10.10
C ILE A 155 -11.02 5.70 -9.47
N PRO A 156 -10.67 4.48 -9.91
CA PRO A 156 -11.23 3.24 -9.37
C PRO A 156 -10.94 3.10 -7.87
N ALA A 157 -11.96 3.29 -7.02
CA ALA A 157 -11.81 3.17 -5.56
C ALA A 157 -11.59 1.71 -5.11
N GLY A 158 -11.95 0.72 -5.95
CA GLY A 158 -11.75 -0.70 -5.69
C GLY A 158 -10.32 -1.17 -5.83
N ALA A 159 -9.48 -0.43 -6.58
CA ALA A 159 -8.06 -0.73 -6.70
C ALA A 159 -7.26 -0.09 -5.57
N LYS A 160 -6.32 -0.84 -5.01
CA LYS A 160 -5.33 -0.32 -4.06
C LYS A 160 -4.15 0.29 -4.81
N ALA A 161 -4.40 1.43 -5.48
CA ALA A 161 -3.44 2.11 -6.34
C ALA A 161 -2.74 3.26 -5.61
N GLY A 162 -1.44 3.46 -5.92
CA GLY A 162 -0.61 4.51 -5.31
C GLY A 162 -1.20 5.90 -5.51
N GLY A 163 -1.67 6.22 -6.72
CA GLY A 163 -2.29 7.51 -7.04
C GLY A 163 -3.50 7.87 -6.17
N ASN A 164 -4.27 6.87 -5.69
CA ASN A 164 -5.43 7.10 -4.82
C ASN A 164 -5.04 7.64 -3.44
N TYR A 165 -3.78 7.49 -3.04
CA TYR A 165 -3.28 7.89 -1.72
C TYR A 165 -2.85 9.35 -1.64
N LEU A 166 -2.76 10.07 -2.76
CA LEU A 166 -2.48 11.51 -2.76
C LEU A 166 -3.56 12.29 -2.02
N SER A 167 -4.84 11.93 -2.21
CA SER A 167 -5.94 12.48 -1.42
C SER A 167 -5.76 12.22 0.09
N GLY A 168 -5.36 10.99 0.47
CA GLY A 168 -5.08 10.65 1.86
C GLY A 168 -3.89 11.42 2.45
N TYR A 169 -2.87 11.70 1.64
CA TYR A 169 -1.73 12.53 2.04
C TYR A 169 -2.17 13.95 2.39
N LEU A 170 -3.01 14.59 1.56
CA LEU A 170 -3.51 15.93 1.81
C LEU A 170 -4.34 16.00 3.11
N ILE A 171 -5.26 15.03 3.29
CA ILE A 171 -6.10 14.94 4.49
C ILE A 171 -5.24 14.76 5.75
N GLY A 172 -4.31 13.84 5.75
CA GLY A 172 -3.42 13.60 6.90
C GLY A 172 -2.46 14.77 7.15
N ARG A 173 -2.03 15.47 6.11
CA ARG A 173 -1.18 16.67 6.24
C ARG A 173 -1.94 17.82 6.89
N GLU A 174 -3.19 18.07 6.47
CA GLU A 174 -4.06 19.07 7.06
C GLU A 174 -4.29 18.79 8.56
N ALA A 175 -4.64 17.55 8.91
CA ALA A 175 -4.83 17.15 10.29
C ALA A 175 -3.59 17.45 11.14
N ARG A 176 -2.41 17.04 10.69
CA ARG A 176 -1.15 17.28 11.41
C ARG A 176 -0.81 18.77 11.56
N VAL A 177 -1.07 19.58 10.54
CA VAL A 177 -0.85 21.04 10.63
C VAL A 177 -1.81 21.64 11.66
N GLY A 178 -3.03 21.10 11.78
CA GLY A 178 -4.02 21.49 12.80
C GLY A 178 -3.78 20.92 14.20
N GLY A 179 -2.70 20.11 14.39
CA GLY A 179 -2.38 19.50 15.69
C GLY A 179 -3.14 18.20 16.00
N TYR A 180 -3.87 17.63 15.03
CA TYR A 180 -4.63 16.40 15.18
C TYR A 180 -3.81 15.16 14.80
N GLY A 181 -4.12 14.03 15.43
CA GLY A 181 -3.50 12.73 15.13
C GLY A 181 -4.01 12.10 13.83
N GLU A 182 -5.27 12.40 13.44
CA GLU A 182 -5.90 11.81 12.24
C GLU A 182 -6.89 12.78 11.59
N GLY A 183 -7.12 12.64 10.26
CA GLY A 183 -8.09 13.40 9.49
C GLY A 183 -9.21 12.50 8.96
N ILE A 184 -10.46 12.95 9.11
CA ILE A 184 -11.66 12.31 8.56
C ILE A 184 -12.12 13.12 7.35
N ALA A 185 -12.33 12.45 6.22
CA ALA A 185 -12.78 13.10 4.99
C ALA A 185 -14.14 12.56 4.54
N TRP A 186 -14.96 13.45 4.00
CA TRP A 186 -16.22 13.08 3.39
C TRP A 186 -16.01 12.37 2.06
N ALA A 187 -16.86 11.40 1.75
CA ALA A 187 -17.03 10.93 0.40
C ALA A 187 -17.87 11.93 -0.40
N SER A 188 -17.64 12.05 -1.69
CA SER A 188 -18.39 12.97 -2.59
C SER A 188 -19.89 12.61 -2.73
N THR A 189 -20.28 11.39 -2.40
CA THR A 189 -21.66 10.99 -2.16
C THR A 189 -21.80 10.84 -0.65
N ALA A 190 -22.80 11.42 -0.01
CA ALA A 190 -23.01 11.53 1.44
C ALA A 190 -22.99 10.20 2.25
N ALA A 191 -22.33 9.18 1.75
CA ALA A 191 -22.18 7.87 2.34
C ALA A 191 -20.76 7.67 2.88
N CYS A 192 -20.65 7.61 4.20
CA CYS A 192 -19.53 7.17 5.01
C CYS A 192 -18.21 7.97 4.91
N PRO A 193 -17.83 8.70 5.96
CA PRO A 193 -16.51 9.30 6.07
C PRO A 193 -15.43 8.20 6.12
N LYS A 194 -14.31 8.43 5.40
CA LYS A 194 -13.12 7.56 5.46
C LYS A 194 -11.94 8.40 5.91
N GLY A 195 -11.21 7.91 6.91
CA GLY A 195 -9.90 8.46 7.25
C GLY A 195 -8.88 8.18 6.14
N PRO A 196 -7.72 8.89 6.12
CA PRO A 196 -6.74 8.82 5.05
C PRO A 196 -6.16 7.42 4.84
N ALA A 197 -6.14 6.58 5.85
CA ALA A 197 -5.62 5.22 5.79
C ALA A 197 -6.61 4.15 6.24
N ARG A 198 -7.81 4.50 6.71
CA ARG A 198 -8.76 3.54 7.30
C ARG A 198 -10.20 3.75 6.84
N THR A 199 -10.95 2.66 6.80
CA THR A 199 -12.41 2.67 6.71
C THR A 199 -12.96 2.83 8.13
N CYS A 200 -13.58 3.95 8.47
CA CYS A 200 -14.37 4.05 9.69
C CYS A 200 -15.68 3.30 9.48
N SER A 201 -15.88 2.20 10.19
CA SER A 201 -17.19 1.60 10.34
C SER A 201 -17.87 2.25 11.56
N TRP A 202 -18.92 3.03 11.33
CA TRP A 202 -19.81 3.46 12.39
C TRP A 202 -20.90 2.40 12.57
N SER A 203 -20.88 1.70 13.69
CA SER A 203 -22.08 1.00 14.14
C SER A 203 -23.00 2.02 14.85
N ARG A 204 -24.15 2.36 14.28
CA ARG A 204 -25.21 2.99 15.04
C ARG A 204 -25.74 1.94 16.02
N THR A 205 -25.43 2.09 17.28
CA THR A 205 -26.25 1.51 18.34
C THR A 205 -27.53 2.33 18.40
N THR A 206 -28.61 1.82 17.83
CA THR A 206 -29.96 2.32 18.14
C THR A 206 -30.30 1.81 19.53
N SER A 207 -30.33 2.69 20.51
CA SER A 207 -31.08 2.48 21.76
C SER A 207 -32.56 2.52 21.50
#